data_97fe4286a6f3cc7b9b3a3ea8f5c78485
#
_entry.id   97fe4286a6f3cc7b9b3a3ea8f5c78485
#
_cell.length_a   1.000
_cell.length_b   1.000
_cell.length_c   1.000
_cell.angle_alpha   90.00
_cell.angle_beta   90.00
_cell.angle_gamma   90.00
#
_symmetry.space_group_name_H-M   'P 1'
#
loop_
_entity.id
_entity.type
_entity.pdbx_description
1 polymer ?
#
loop_
_entity_poly.entity_id
_entity_poly.type
_entity_poly.pdbx_seq_one_letter_code
_entity_poly.pdbx_strand_id
1 'polypeptide(L)'
;MTVGEAYRKTKDILAEAGFEAPAFEALCLVEKVFGFNRLALITMGEETAAPDEKLALLAELTEKRLSHEPLQYIIGKWSFMGIDLIVGEGVLVPRDDTEVVTSLCIDFLSGKENPSVIDLCAGSGAISLALEKYANCKVTAVELSDKAFSYLTQNIKLNNSAVNALNGDIFECHKDIADNSLDLIVSNPPYIKSADIAALQEEVQHEPVMALDGGESGLDFYRRIVPLWKSKLKAGGALAFELGEGQYDEVCRILADNGFGGITESIDFGGIQRAIIGTLLQK
;
A
#
# COMPACT_ATOMS: atom_id res chain seq x y z
N MET A 1 -17.10 26.92 -21.32
CA MET A 1 -17.14 25.45 -21.10
C MET A 1 -17.75 25.17 -19.72
N THR A 2 -18.63 24.20 -19.62
CA THR A 2 -19.18 23.74 -18.33
C THR A 2 -18.27 22.69 -17.70
N VAL A 3 -18.48 22.38 -16.41
CA VAL A 3 -17.73 21.31 -15.73
C VAL A 3 -18.01 19.95 -16.37
N GLY A 4 -19.26 19.71 -16.81
CA GLY A 4 -19.63 18.48 -17.55
C GLY A 4 -18.94 18.36 -18.90
N GLU A 5 -18.81 19.46 -19.64
CA GLU A 5 -18.03 19.49 -20.90
C GLU A 5 -16.55 19.25 -20.65
N ALA A 6 -15.98 19.83 -19.57
CA ALA A 6 -14.58 19.62 -19.19
C ALA A 6 -14.32 18.15 -18.84
N TYR A 7 -15.21 17.52 -18.06
CA TYR A 7 -15.14 16.08 -17.77
C TYR A 7 -15.14 15.22 -19.05
N ARG A 8 -16.11 15.45 -19.96
CA ARG A 8 -16.18 14.67 -21.21
C ARG A 8 -14.90 14.82 -22.02
N LYS A 9 -14.41 16.03 -22.18
CA LYS A 9 -13.18 16.30 -22.91
C LYS A 9 -11.98 15.57 -22.29
N THR A 10 -11.80 15.65 -20.96
CA THR A 10 -10.73 14.93 -20.26
C THR A 10 -10.85 13.41 -20.43
N LYS A 11 -12.07 12.88 -20.29
CA LYS A 11 -12.32 11.44 -20.50
C LYS A 11 -11.95 11.01 -21.92
N ASP A 12 -12.33 11.77 -22.93
CA ASP A 12 -12.07 11.44 -24.33
C ASP A 12 -10.56 11.50 -24.64
N ILE A 13 -9.82 12.48 -24.10
CA ILE A 13 -8.37 12.57 -24.21
C ILE A 13 -7.69 11.33 -23.61
N LEU A 14 -8.08 10.92 -22.41
CA LEU A 14 -7.51 9.74 -21.74
C LEU A 14 -7.87 8.46 -22.49
N ALA A 15 -9.09 8.35 -23.03
CA ALA A 15 -9.51 7.21 -23.83
C ALA A 15 -8.73 7.10 -25.15
N GLU A 16 -8.49 8.22 -25.85
CA GLU A 16 -7.67 8.27 -27.06
C GLU A 16 -6.20 7.89 -26.80
N ALA A 17 -5.70 8.21 -25.60
CA ALA A 17 -4.37 7.81 -25.15
C ALA A 17 -4.27 6.35 -24.67
N GLY A 18 -5.38 5.60 -24.63
CA GLY A 18 -5.39 4.17 -24.32
C GLY A 18 -5.48 3.82 -22.85
N PHE A 19 -5.80 4.76 -21.96
CA PHE A 19 -6.00 4.44 -20.53
C PHE A 19 -7.20 3.51 -20.33
N GLU A 20 -7.07 2.53 -19.43
CA GLU A 20 -8.09 1.48 -19.24
C GLU A 20 -9.37 1.99 -18.57
N ALA A 21 -9.27 2.98 -17.68
CA ALA A 21 -10.39 3.50 -16.90
C ALA A 21 -10.62 5.02 -17.09
N PRO A 22 -10.72 5.54 -18.35
CA PRO A 22 -10.69 6.98 -18.63
C PRO A 22 -11.83 7.76 -17.97
N ALA A 23 -13.00 7.13 -17.81
CA ALA A 23 -14.15 7.77 -17.15
C ALA A 23 -13.94 7.95 -15.65
N PHE A 24 -13.33 6.98 -14.99
CA PHE A 24 -12.99 7.05 -13.58
C PHE A 24 -11.87 8.06 -13.33
N GLU A 25 -10.81 8.01 -14.11
CA GLU A 25 -9.66 8.90 -13.98
C GLU A 25 -10.05 10.37 -14.23
N ALA A 26 -10.83 10.64 -15.30
CA ALA A 26 -11.36 11.97 -15.55
C ALA A 26 -12.24 12.50 -14.39
N LEU A 27 -13.06 11.62 -13.78
CA LEU A 27 -13.85 11.99 -12.62
C LEU A 27 -12.97 12.38 -11.44
N CYS A 28 -11.93 11.62 -11.14
CA CYS A 28 -10.97 11.92 -10.07
C CYS A 28 -10.26 13.27 -10.29
N LEU A 29 -9.84 13.55 -11.52
CA LEU A 29 -9.21 14.85 -11.86
C LEU A 29 -10.19 16.02 -11.73
N VAL A 30 -11.43 15.85 -12.19
CA VAL A 30 -12.49 16.86 -12.06
C VAL A 30 -12.86 17.07 -10.59
N GLU A 31 -12.96 16.02 -9.81
CA GLU A 31 -13.22 16.12 -8.37
C GLU A 31 -12.11 16.90 -7.66
N LYS A 32 -10.84 16.63 -7.98
CA LYS A 32 -9.70 17.37 -7.43
C LYS A 32 -9.74 18.85 -7.75
N VAL A 33 -10.08 19.21 -9.00
CA VAL A 33 -10.01 20.60 -9.46
C VAL A 33 -11.25 21.39 -9.09
N PHE A 34 -12.43 20.81 -9.27
CA PHE A 34 -13.72 21.51 -9.13
C PHE A 34 -14.45 21.16 -7.83
N GLY A 35 -14.09 20.08 -7.14
CA GLY A 35 -14.82 19.55 -5.99
C GLY A 35 -16.12 18.81 -6.38
N PHE A 36 -16.26 18.40 -7.63
CA PHE A 36 -17.43 17.71 -8.17
C PHE A 36 -17.24 16.21 -8.13
N ASN A 37 -17.83 15.56 -7.15
CA ASN A 37 -17.96 14.10 -7.16
C ASN A 37 -18.94 13.63 -8.25
N ARG A 38 -19.09 12.33 -8.42
CA ARG A 38 -19.96 11.74 -9.46
C ARG A 38 -21.40 12.29 -9.41
N LEU A 39 -21.97 12.43 -8.22
CA LEU A 39 -23.35 12.92 -8.08
C LEU A 39 -23.46 14.39 -8.49
N ALA A 40 -22.56 15.25 -8.00
CA ALA A 40 -22.52 16.66 -8.36
C ALA A 40 -22.29 16.86 -9.87
N LEU A 41 -21.43 16.03 -10.48
CA LEU A 41 -21.19 16.09 -11.92
C LEU A 41 -22.46 15.77 -12.72
N ILE A 42 -23.24 14.76 -12.32
CA ILE A 42 -24.48 14.38 -12.98
C ILE A 42 -25.57 15.44 -12.80
N THR A 43 -25.69 16.01 -11.61
CA THR A 43 -26.81 16.89 -11.27
C THR A 43 -26.58 18.36 -11.64
N MET A 44 -25.34 18.83 -11.62
CA MET A 44 -25.02 20.25 -11.80
C MET A 44 -23.92 20.50 -12.85
N GLY A 45 -23.24 19.46 -13.33
CA GLY A 45 -22.08 19.62 -14.21
C GLY A 45 -22.40 20.34 -15.54
N GLU A 46 -23.58 20.16 -16.10
CA GLU A 46 -24.00 20.79 -17.35
C GLU A 46 -24.39 22.26 -17.18
N GLU A 47 -24.79 22.66 -15.98
CA GLU A 47 -25.24 24.02 -15.69
C GLU A 47 -24.14 24.89 -15.07
N THR A 48 -23.10 24.26 -14.53
CA THR A 48 -22.02 24.96 -13.84
C THR A 48 -20.91 25.37 -14.80
N ALA A 49 -20.69 26.66 -14.96
CA ALA A 49 -19.58 27.20 -15.74
C ALA A 49 -18.24 26.87 -15.06
N ALA A 50 -17.29 26.37 -15.84
CA ALA A 50 -15.94 26.09 -15.37
C ALA A 50 -15.07 27.35 -15.52
N PRO A 51 -14.47 27.87 -14.43
CA PRO A 51 -13.56 29.00 -14.50
C PRO A 51 -12.31 28.67 -15.33
N ASP A 52 -11.80 29.63 -16.10
CA ASP A 52 -10.64 29.43 -16.98
C ASP A 52 -9.39 28.97 -16.21
N GLU A 53 -9.15 29.48 -15.01
CA GLU A 53 -8.04 29.07 -14.15
C GLU A 53 -8.15 27.57 -13.78
N LYS A 54 -9.34 27.09 -13.43
CA LYS A 54 -9.58 25.67 -13.11
C LYS A 54 -9.47 24.79 -14.35
N LEU A 55 -9.89 25.28 -15.52
CA LEU A 55 -9.70 24.58 -16.78
C LEU A 55 -8.20 24.43 -17.12
N ALA A 56 -7.41 25.48 -16.88
CA ALA A 56 -5.97 25.40 -17.08
C ALA A 56 -5.31 24.38 -16.13
N LEU A 57 -5.71 24.37 -14.87
CA LEU A 57 -5.23 23.37 -13.91
C LEU A 57 -5.66 21.96 -14.31
N LEU A 58 -6.90 21.75 -14.73
CA LEU A 58 -7.35 20.42 -15.20
C LEU A 58 -6.53 19.95 -16.40
N ALA A 59 -6.22 20.85 -17.35
CA ALA A 59 -5.38 20.54 -18.49
C ALA A 59 -3.95 20.13 -18.05
N GLU A 60 -3.33 20.88 -17.11
CA GLU A 60 -2.03 20.53 -16.54
C GLU A 60 -2.02 19.14 -15.90
N LEU A 61 -3.04 18.83 -15.07
CA LEU A 61 -3.14 17.53 -14.42
C LEU A 61 -3.41 16.39 -15.44
N THR A 62 -4.14 16.68 -16.51
CA THR A 62 -4.36 15.75 -17.61
C THR A 62 -3.05 15.44 -18.34
N GLU A 63 -2.22 16.46 -18.62
CA GLU A 63 -0.90 16.26 -19.23
C GLU A 63 0.05 15.42 -18.34
N LYS A 64 0.05 15.65 -17.03
CA LYS A 64 0.78 14.78 -16.10
C LYS A 64 0.31 13.33 -16.21
N ARG A 65 -1.01 13.11 -16.28
CA ARG A 65 -1.55 11.76 -16.44
C ARG A 65 -1.15 11.13 -17.79
N LEU A 66 -1.15 11.91 -18.87
CA LEU A 66 -0.68 11.48 -20.19
C LEU A 66 0.81 11.12 -20.20
N SER A 67 1.61 11.66 -19.29
CA SER A 67 3.01 11.25 -19.07
C SER A 67 3.14 10.05 -18.13
N HIS A 68 2.05 9.32 -17.89
CA HIS A 68 1.97 8.15 -17.01
C HIS A 68 2.32 8.41 -15.54
N GLU A 69 2.30 9.67 -15.07
CA GLU A 69 2.37 9.93 -13.64
C GLU A 69 1.19 9.22 -12.93
N PRO A 70 1.41 8.47 -11.84
CA PRO A 70 0.32 7.76 -11.16
C PRO A 70 -0.82 8.71 -10.79
N LEU A 71 -2.05 8.29 -11.10
CA LEU A 71 -3.25 9.09 -10.79
C LEU A 71 -3.28 9.50 -9.31
N GLN A 72 -2.88 8.61 -8.42
CA GLN A 72 -2.84 8.83 -6.98
C GLN A 72 -1.85 9.94 -6.60
N TYR A 73 -0.71 10.04 -7.28
CA TYR A 73 0.25 11.11 -7.07
C TYR A 73 -0.31 12.45 -7.54
N ILE A 74 -0.94 12.47 -8.71
CA ILE A 74 -1.58 13.66 -9.26
C ILE A 74 -2.68 14.15 -8.31
N ILE A 75 -3.49 13.24 -7.75
CA ILE A 75 -4.56 13.57 -6.80
C ILE A 75 -3.97 13.94 -5.43
N GLY A 76 -2.85 13.34 -5.02
CA GLY A 76 -2.18 13.56 -3.73
C GLY A 76 -2.84 12.85 -2.55
N LYS A 77 -3.84 12.02 -2.80
CA LYS A 77 -4.53 11.22 -1.78
C LYS A 77 -5.11 9.95 -2.39
N TRP A 78 -5.23 8.91 -1.57
CA TRP A 78 -5.88 7.66 -1.96
C TRP A 78 -6.63 7.06 -0.78
N SER A 79 -7.57 6.17 -1.03
CA SER A 79 -8.27 5.43 0.02
C SER A 79 -7.77 3.99 0.07
N PHE A 80 -7.54 3.48 1.27
CA PHE A 80 -7.20 2.08 1.53
C PHE A 80 -8.07 1.56 2.66
N MET A 81 -8.88 0.52 2.41
CA MET A 81 -9.83 -0.02 3.39
C MET A 81 -10.69 1.08 4.07
N GLY A 82 -11.14 2.09 3.31
CA GLY A 82 -11.89 3.22 3.85
C GLY A 82 -11.11 4.14 4.80
N ILE A 83 -9.79 4.20 4.64
CA ILE A 83 -8.88 5.11 5.32
C ILE A 83 -8.29 6.05 4.28
N ASP A 84 -8.41 7.35 4.48
CA ASP A 84 -7.80 8.34 3.59
C ASP A 84 -6.31 8.45 3.86
N LEU A 85 -5.51 8.34 2.80
CA LEU A 85 -4.05 8.43 2.85
C LEU A 85 -3.55 9.54 1.92
N ILE A 86 -2.61 10.33 2.40
CA ILE A 86 -1.80 11.23 1.58
C ILE A 86 -0.73 10.38 0.90
N VAL A 87 -0.60 10.51 -0.40
CA VAL A 87 0.39 9.82 -1.22
C VAL A 87 0.99 10.76 -2.25
N GLY A 88 2.17 10.45 -2.76
CA GLY A 88 2.85 11.24 -3.77
C GLY A 88 4.22 10.64 -4.09
N GLU A 89 5.01 11.35 -4.88
CA GLU A 89 6.34 10.90 -5.29
C GLU A 89 7.22 10.46 -4.10
N GLY A 90 7.74 9.24 -4.18
CA GLY A 90 8.65 8.68 -3.19
C GLY A 90 8.02 7.75 -2.15
N VAL A 91 6.73 7.43 -2.29
CA VAL A 91 6.06 6.37 -1.52
C VAL A 91 5.31 5.44 -2.46
N LEU A 92 5.32 4.14 -2.17
CA LEU A 92 4.52 3.16 -2.92
C LEU A 92 3.03 3.52 -2.80
N VAL A 93 2.31 3.53 -3.92
CA VAL A 93 0.85 3.70 -3.93
C VAL A 93 0.22 2.47 -3.29
N PRO A 94 -0.64 2.62 -2.25
CA PRO A 94 -1.36 1.48 -1.68
C PRO A 94 -2.17 0.73 -2.74
N ARG A 95 -2.02 -0.59 -2.80
CA ARG A 95 -2.68 -1.48 -3.75
C ARG A 95 -3.86 -2.20 -3.10
N ASP A 96 -4.87 -2.52 -3.91
CA ASP A 96 -6.01 -3.34 -3.44
C ASP A 96 -5.54 -4.75 -3.01
N ASP A 97 -4.50 -5.30 -3.66
CA ASP A 97 -3.89 -6.58 -3.28
C ASP A 97 -3.35 -6.58 -1.84
N THR A 98 -2.88 -5.44 -1.34
CA THR A 98 -2.41 -5.27 0.05
C THR A 98 -3.56 -5.40 1.08
N GLU A 99 -4.82 -5.20 0.66
CA GLU A 99 -5.98 -5.46 1.52
C GLU A 99 -6.10 -6.95 1.89
N VAL A 100 -5.56 -7.85 1.04
CA VAL A 100 -5.58 -9.30 1.28
C VAL A 100 -4.74 -9.67 2.49
N VAL A 101 -3.48 -9.24 2.56
CA VAL A 101 -2.60 -9.50 3.72
C VAL A 101 -3.11 -8.78 4.96
N THR A 102 -3.64 -7.56 4.81
CA THR A 102 -4.20 -6.79 5.92
C THR A 102 -5.40 -7.50 6.54
N SER A 103 -6.33 -8.00 5.71
CA SER A 103 -7.51 -8.75 6.17
C SER A 103 -7.10 -10.06 6.87
N LEU A 104 -6.13 -10.79 6.33
CA LEU A 104 -5.59 -11.99 6.95
C LEU A 104 -5.00 -11.70 8.35
N CYS A 105 -4.32 -10.57 8.51
CA CYS A 105 -3.79 -10.12 9.79
C CYS A 105 -4.89 -9.72 10.78
N ILE A 106 -5.94 -9.04 10.33
CA ILE A 106 -7.10 -8.69 11.16
C ILE A 106 -7.78 -9.95 11.70
N ASP A 107 -7.98 -10.95 10.84
CA ASP A 107 -8.58 -12.23 11.23
C ASP A 107 -7.72 -12.96 12.27
N PHE A 108 -6.40 -13.00 12.08
CA PHE A 108 -5.46 -13.60 13.05
C PHE A 108 -5.48 -12.90 14.41
N LEU A 109 -5.66 -11.58 14.42
CA LEU A 109 -5.71 -10.77 15.65
C LEU A 109 -7.06 -10.83 16.34
N SER A 110 -8.10 -11.34 15.69
CA SER A 110 -9.45 -11.39 16.24
C SER A 110 -9.50 -12.14 17.58
N GLY A 111 -10.11 -11.53 18.59
CA GLY A 111 -10.22 -12.08 19.94
C GLY A 111 -8.98 -11.93 20.83
N LYS A 112 -7.88 -11.36 20.33
CA LYS A 112 -6.71 -11.04 21.16
C LYS A 112 -6.90 -9.71 21.88
N GLU A 113 -6.47 -9.61 23.13
CA GLU A 113 -6.57 -8.39 23.92
C GLU A 113 -5.30 -7.54 23.74
N ASN A 114 -5.45 -6.32 23.18
CA ASN A 114 -4.37 -5.34 22.98
C ASN A 114 -3.10 -5.95 22.35
N PRO A 115 -3.20 -6.66 21.23
CA PRO A 115 -2.03 -7.29 20.63
C PRO A 115 -1.00 -6.26 20.17
N SER A 116 0.28 -6.64 20.24
CA SER A 116 1.41 -5.83 19.78
C SER A 116 1.82 -6.27 18.38
N VAL A 117 1.82 -5.34 17.45
CA VAL A 117 2.07 -5.58 16.02
C VAL A 117 3.23 -4.70 15.55
N ILE A 118 4.05 -5.22 14.66
CA ILE A 118 5.00 -4.42 13.90
C ILE A 118 4.76 -4.60 12.40
N ASP A 119 4.73 -3.49 11.68
CA ASP A 119 4.61 -3.40 10.22
C ASP A 119 5.97 -3.00 9.64
N LEU A 120 6.57 -3.91 8.88
CA LEU A 120 7.90 -3.72 8.29
C LEU A 120 7.76 -3.27 6.84
N CYS A 121 8.52 -2.27 6.45
CA CYS A 121 8.39 -1.58 5.15
C CYS A 121 7.03 -0.88 5.01
N ALA A 122 6.67 -0.08 6.01
CA ALA A 122 5.33 0.46 6.18
C ALA A 122 4.86 1.43 5.08
N GLY A 123 5.76 2.02 4.31
CA GLY A 123 5.43 2.93 3.21
C GLY A 123 4.59 4.12 3.67
N SER A 124 3.38 4.25 3.12
CA SER A 124 2.40 5.28 3.52
C SER A 124 1.73 5.01 4.86
N GLY A 125 1.91 3.81 5.46
CA GLY A 125 1.25 3.36 6.68
C GLY A 125 -0.11 2.69 6.45
N ALA A 126 -0.42 2.28 5.23
CA ALA A 126 -1.72 1.71 4.87
C ALA A 126 -2.09 0.51 5.74
N ILE A 127 -1.20 -0.50 5.84
CA ILE A 127 -1.39 -1.69 6.69
C ILE A 127 -1.49 -1.29 8.16
N SER A 128 -0.54 -0.49 8.63
CA SER A 128 -0.46 -0.05 10.03
C SER A 128 -1.74 0.61 10.53
N LEU A 129 -2.26 1.56 9.75
CA LEU A 129 -3.47 2.31 10.09
C LEU A 129 -4.72 1.42 10.03
N ALA A 130 -4.78 0.50 9.07
CA ALA A 130 -5.89 -0.43 8.97
C ALA A 130 -5.91 -1.43 10.14
N LEU A 131 -4.76 -1.95 10.54
CA LEU A 131 -4.65 -2.85 11.69
C LEU A 131 -5.04 -2.16 13.00
N GLU A 132 -4.55 -0.93 13.23
CA GLU A 132 -4.98 -0.17 14.39
C GLU A 132 -6.49 0.03 14.44
N LYS A 133 -7.07 0.47 13.31
CA LYS A 133 -8.50 0.78 13.19
C LYS A 133 -9.41 -0.44 13.36
N TYR A 134 -9.05 -1.57 12.74
CA TYR A 134 -9.94 -2.72 12.62
C TYR A 134 -9.63 -3.87 13.57
N ALA A 135 -8.37 -3.98 14.05
CA ALA A 135 -7.97 -5.02 14.99
C ALA A 135 -7.73 -4.52 16.42
N ASN A 136 -7.88 -3.21 16.67
CA ASN A 136 -7.67 -2.59 17.98
C ASN A 136 -6.33 -3.01 18.62
N CYS A 137 -5.26 -2.92 17.88
CA CYS A 137 -3.92 -3.36 18.26
C CYS A 137 -2.95 -2.18 18.41
N LYS A 138 -1.85 -2.41 19.12
CA LYS A 138 -0.73 -1.45 19.19
C LYS A 138 0.19 -1.72 18.03
N VAL A 139 0.35 -0.77 17.13
CA VAL A 139 1.18 -0.92 15.92
C VAL A 139 2.41 -0.04 16.00
N THR A 140 3.57 -0.64 15.70
CA THR A 140 4.78 0.09 15.33
C THR A 140 5.01 -0.08 13.84
N ALA A 141 5.11 1.02 13.10
CA ALA A 141 5.35 1.08 11.67
C ALA A 141 6.81 1.45 11.42
N VAL A 142 7.57 0.59 10.73
CA VAL A 142 8.98 0.82 10.40
C VAL A 142 9.13 1.16 8.93
N GLU A 143 9.75 2.31 8.65
CA GLU A 143 9.99 2.79 7.30
C GLU A 143 11.42 3.37 7.17
N LEU A 144 12.14 2.92 6.13
CA LEU A 144 13.53 3.33 5.89
C LEU A 144 13.62 4.65 5.12
N SER A 145 12.77 4.83 4.08
CA SER A 145 12.79 6.00 3.22
C SER A 145 12.31 7.24 3.96
N ASP A 146 13.12 8.30 4.03
CA ASP A 146 12.71 9.56 4.64
C ASP A 146 11.48 10.18 3.94
N LYS A 147 11.37 10.01 2.61
CA LYS A 147 10.21 10.47 1.84
C LYS A 147 8.95 9.71 2.26
N ALA A 148 8.99 8.37 2.24
CA ALA A 148 7.85 7.54 2.64
C ALA A 148 7.50 7.73 4.12
N PHE A 149 8.49 7.86 5.00
CA PHE A 149 8.31 8.15 6.42
C PHE A 149 7.59 9.50 6.65
N SER A 150 7.86 10.50 5.81
CA SER A 150 7.12 11.76 5.84
C SER A 150 5.63 11.55 5.54
N TYR A 151 5.28 10.70 4.55
CA TYR A 151 3.88 10.35 4.28
C TYR A 151 3.26 9.54 5.41
N LEU A 152 3.97 8.55 5.96
CA LEU A 152 3.55 7.78 7.12
C LEU A 152 3.14 8.68 8.29
N THR A 153 3.99 9.63 8.66
CA THR A 153 3.73 10.55 9.77
C THR A 153 2.57 11.51 9.48
N GLN A 154 2.42 11.98 8.23
CA GLN A 154 1.28 12.79 7.82
C GLN A 154 -0.02 11.98 7.90
N ASN A 155 -0.01 10.71 7.49
CA ASN A 155 -1.18 9.83 7.49
C ASN A 155 -1.61 9.43 8.89
N ILE A 156 -0.66 9.18 9.81
CA ILE A 156 -0.93 8.99 11.24
C ILE A 156 -1.67 10.21 11.79
N LYS A 157 -1.18 11.40 11.50
CA LYS A 157 -1.80 12.67 11.95
C LYS A 157 -3.18 12.88 11.31
N LEU A 158 -3.32 12.64 10.00
CA LEU A 158 -4.58 12.81 9.26
C LEU A 158 -5.70 11.95 9.85
N ASN A 159 -5.36 10.72 10.25
CA ASN A 159 -6.32 9.76 10.78
C ASN A 159 -6.44 9.79 12.31
N ASN A 160 -5.78 10.72 13.00
CA ASN A 160 -5.73 10.78 14.47
C ASN A 160 -5.31 9.44 15.09
N SER A 161 -4.39 8.73 14.46
CA SER A 161 -3.95 7.38 14.83
C SER A 161 -2.88 7.43 15.93
N ALA A 162 -2.83 6.36 16.75
CA ALA A 162 -1.80 6.15 17.76
C ALA A 162 -0.66 5.23 17.29
N VAL A 163 -0.59 4.90 16.00
CA VAL A 163 0.51 4.15 15.40
C VAL A 163 1.84 4.83 15.71
N ASN A 164 2.79 4.06 16.24
CA ASN A 164 4.14 4.52 16.51
C ASN A 164 5.00 4.40 15.24
N ALA A 165 5.43 5.51 14.66
CA ALA A 165 6.29 5.52 13.50
C ALA A 165 7.77 5.47 13.89
N LEU A 166 8.53 4.55 13.31
CA LEU A 166 9.97 4.39 13.48
C LEU A 166 10.67 4.53 12.12
N ASN A 167 11.48 5.59 11.96
CA ASN A 167 12.35 5.70 10.80
C ASN A 167 13.60 4.85 11.02
N GLY A 168 13.79 3.81 10.20
CA GLY A 168 14.91 2.90 10.39
C GLY A 168 14.95 1.72 9.42
N ASP A 169 16.13 1.10 9.35
CA ASP A 169 16.34 -0.12 8.59
C ASP A 169 15.81 -1.34 9.36
N ILE A 170 14.89 -2.09 8.77
CA ILE A 170 14.33 -3.31 9.37
C ILE A 170 15.39 -4.38 9.64
N PHE A 171 16.54 -4.33 8.99
CA PHE A 171 17.66 -5.23 9.22
C PHE A 171 18.57 -4.80 10.39
N GLU A 172 18.36 -3.61 10.94
CA GLU A 172 19.10 -3.08 12.08
C GLU A 172 18.19 -2.87 13.30
N CYS A 173 17.02 -2.25 13.15
CA CYS A 173 16.12 -1.87 14.24
C CYS A 173 15.53 -3.06 15.02
N HIS A 174 15.58 -4.28 14.48
CA HIS A 174 15.16 -5.49 15.19
C HIS A 174 15.93 -5.66 16.53
N LYS A 175 17.14 -5.12 16.65
CA LYS A 175 17.97 -5.18 17.85
C LYS A 175 17.37 -4.42 19.03
N ASP A 176 16.58 -3.39 18.74
CA ASP A 176 15.95 -2.54 19.72
C ASP A 176 14.56 -3.04 20.17
N ILE A 177 14.06 -4.07 19.49
CA ILE A 177 12.78 -4.72 19.82
C ILE A 177 13.04 -5.90 20.76
N ALA A 178 12.31 -5.95 21.87
CA ALA A 178 12.44 -7.02 22.84
C ALA A 178 12.04 -8.38 22.25
N ASP A 179 12.75 -9.44 22.63
CA ASP A 179 12.36 -10.79 22.26
C ASP A 179 11.03 -11.19 22.92
N ASN A 180 10.24 -12.03 22.25
CA ASN A 180 8.93 -12.53 22.70
C ASN A 180 7.95 -11.40 23.08
N SER A 181 7.96 -10.28 22.33
CA SER A 181 7.13 -9.11 22.63
C SER A 181 5.98 -8.89 21.65
N LEU A 182 6.06 -9.45 20.44
CA LEU A 182 5.11 -9.21 19.37
C LEU A 182 4.14 -10.37 19.19
N ASP A 183 2.88 -10.04 18.94
CA ASP A 183 1.83 -11.00 18.57
C ASP A 183 1.80 -11.24 17.07
N LEU A 184 2.15 -10.21 16.28
CA LEU A 184 2.18 -10.26 14.83
C LEU A 184 3.31 -9.39 14.28
N ILE A 185 3.96 -9.90 13.25
CA ILE A 185 4.83 -9.15 12.35
C ILE A 185 4.18 -9.22 10.97
N VAL A 186 4.00 -8.09 10.30
CA VAL A 186 3.49 -8.01 8.94
C VAL A 186 4.45 -7.22 8.06
N SER A 187 4.53 -7.55 6.80
CA SER A 187 5.27 -6.78 5.81
C SER A 187 4.69 -6.92 4.41
N ASN A 188 4.65 -5.81 3.69
CA ASN A 188 4.64 -5.80 2.23
C ASN A 188 6.06 -5.38 1.77
N PRO A 189 7.01 -6.32 1.70
CA PRO A 189 8.39 -5.99 1.36
C PRO A 189 8.55 -5.86 -0.16
N PRO A 190 9.62 -5.22 -0.64
CA PRO A 190 9.99 -5.29 -2.05
C PRO A 190 10.16 -6.75 -2.49
N TYR A 191 9.47 -7.16 -3.57
CA TYR A 191 9.44 -8.55 -4.02
C TYR A 191 9.60 -8.73 -5.53
N ILE A 192 9.79 -7.66 -6.29
CA ILE A 192 9.99 -7.72 -7.73
C ILE A 192 11.44 -8.07 -8.01
N LYS A 193 11.69 -8.97 -8.96
CA LYS A 193 13.07 -9.29 -9.37
C LYS A 193 13.72 -8.06 -10.01
N SER A 194 14.96 -7.77 -9.66
CA SER A 194 15.67 -6.60 -10.18
C SER A 194 15.66 -6.51 -11.71
N ALA A 195 15.70 -7.66 -12.40
CA ALA A 195 15.69 -7.72 -13.88
C ALA A 195 14.32 -7.34 -14.48
N ASP A 196 13.24 -7.47 -13.73
CA ASP A 196 11.88 -7.26 -14.23
C ASP A 196 11.40 -5.81 -14.02
N ILE A 197 12.09 -5.01 -13.20
CA ILE A 197 11.68 -3.63 -12.84
C ILE A 197 11.54 -2.75 -14.10
N ALA A 198 12.46 -2.83 -15.05
CA ALA A 198 12.44 -2.02 -16.26
C ALA A 198 11.27 -2.38 -17.21
N ALA A 199 10.64 -3.54 -17.02
CA ALA A 199 9.51 -4.01 -17.84
C ALA A 199 8.15 -3.75 -17.17
N LEU A 200 8.12 -3.14 -15.99
CA LEU A 200 6.87 -2.78 -15.31
C LEU A 200 6.09 -1.71 -16.08
N GLN A 201 4.81 -1.62 -15.81
CA GLN A 201 3.95 -0.56 -16.34
C GLN A 201 4.56 0.82 -16.10
N GLU A 202 4.35 1.74 -17.03
CA GLU A 202 4.96 3.07 -16.99
C GLU A 202 4.64 3.83 -15.71
N GLU A 203 3.41 3.69 -15.18
CA GLU A 203 3.04 4.29 -13.90
C GLU A 203 3.89 3.77 -12.74
N VAL A 204 4.18 2.48 -12.70
CA VAL A 204 4.98 1.86 -11.63
C VAL A 204 6.43 2.33 -11.68
N GLN A 205 6.94 2.69 -12.86
CA GLN A 205 8.29 3.24 -13.00
C GLN A 205 8.46 4.64 -12.37
N HIS A 206 7.37 5.35 -12.08
CA HIS A 206 7.39 6.59 -11.29
C HIS A 206 7.51 6.34 -9.77
N GLU A 207 7.29 5.11 -9.33
CA GLU A 207 7.36 4.76 -7.92
C GLU A 207 8.80 4.46 -7.47
N PRO A 208 9.12 4.55 -6.17
CA PRO A 208 10.50 4.39 -5.71
C PRO A 208 10.99 2.95 -5.95
N VAL A 209 12.07 2.79 -6.69
CA VAL A 209 12.69 1.48 -6.98
C VAL A 209 12.97 0.68 -5.71
N MET A 210 13.38 1.36 -4.61
CA MET A 210 13.63 0.69 -3.33
C MET A 210 12.39 0.04 -2.71
N ALA A 211 11.18 0.44 -3.11
CA ALA A 211 9.93 -0.19 -2.66
C ALA A 211 9.52 -1.36 -3.56
N LEU A 212 10.21 -1.58 -4.68
CA LEU A 212 9.90 -2.59 -5.69
C LEU A 212 10.94 -3.71 -5.73
N ASP A 213 12.23 -3.37 -5.61
CA ASP A 213 13.36 -4.28 -5.86
C ASP A 213 13.57 -5.28 -4.72
N GLY A 214 13.13 -6.51 -4.94
CA GLY A 214 13.30 -7.67 -4.04
C GLY A 214 14.58 -8.46 -4.27
N GLY A 215 15.53 -7.94 -5.07
CA GLY A 215 16.78 -8.59 -5.41
C GLY A 215 16.67 -9.52 -6.63
N GLU A 216 17.73 -10.29 -6.88
CA GLU A 216 17.83 -11.15 -8.06
C GLU A 216 16.67 -12.15 -8.19
N SER A 217 16.23 -12.74 -7.08
CA SER A 217 15.13 -13.71 -7.04
C SER A 217 13.78 -13.12 -6.65
N GLY A 218 13.73 -11.85 -6.21
CA GLY A 218 12.55 -11.25 -5.59
C GLY A 218 12.25 -11.75 -4.17
N LEU A 219 13.16 -12.57 -3.58
CA LEU A 219 12.93 -13.24 -2.29
C LEU A 219 13.88 -12.78 -1.18
N ASP A 220 14.73 -11.80 -1.44
CA ASP A 220 15.81 -11.44 -0.54
C ASP A 220 15.30 -10.89 0.80
N PHE A 221 14.21 -10.13 0.77
CA PHE A 221 13.60 -9.60 1.98
C PHE A 221 13.01 -10.73 2.85
N TYR A 222 12.28 -11.67 2.28
CA TYR A 222 11.71 -12.79 3.04
C TYR A 222 12.81 -13.64 3.71
N ARG A 223 13.88 -13.97 2.95
CA ARG A 223 15.02 -14.75 3.48
C ARG A 223 15.75 -14.06 4.62
N ARG A 224 15.76 -12.72 4.65
CA ARG A 224 16.40 -11.94 5.71
C ARG A 224 15.47 -11.64 6.87
N ILE A 225 14.22 -11.25 6.61
CA ILE A 225 13.25 -10.89 7.66
C ILE A 225 12.95 -12.10 8.55
N VAL A 226 12.63 -13.25 7.97
CA VAL A 226 12.17 -14.40 8.75
C VAL A 226 13.15 -14.83 9.86
N PRO A 227 14.43 -15.10 9.60
CA PRO A 227 15.36 -15.49 10.66
C PRO A 227 15.68 -14.37 11.67
N LEU A 228 15.70 -13.11 11.23
CA LEU A 228 16.03 -11.96 12.09
C LEU A 228 14.90 -11.63 13.06
N TRP A 229 13.65 -11.71 12.60
CA TRP A 229 12.51 -11.22 13.34
C TRP A 229 11.77 -12.29 14.14
N LYS A 230 11.98 -13.59 13.86
CA LYS A 230 11.26 -14.67 14.54
C LYS A 230 11.42 -14.67 16.06
N SER A 231 12.57 -14.25 16.59
CA SER A 231 12.79 -14.18 18.06
C SER A 231 11.96 -13.10 18.74
N LYS A 232 11.44 -12.14 17.98
CA LYS A 232 10.61 -11.04 18.51
C LYS A 232 9.17 -11.46 18.73
N LEU A 233 8.74 -12.54 18.05
CA LEU A 233 7.42 -13.10 18.22
C LEU A 233 7.27 -13.83 19.55
N LYS A 234 6.12 -13.64 20.19
CA LYS A 234 5.65 -14.47 21.29
C LYS A 234 5.42 -15.91 20.79
N ALA A 235 5.39 -16.87 21.71
CA ALA A 235 4.91 -18.21 21.40
C ALA A 235 3.47 -18.13 20.86
N GLY A 236 3.22 -18.71 19.67
CA GLY A 236 1.93 -18.60 18.98
C GLY A 236 1.72 -17.26 18.28
N GLY A 237 2.71 -16.37 18.26
CA GLY A 237 2.71 -15.18 17.41
C GLY A 237 2.93 -15.54 15.94
N ALA A 238 2.56 -14.67 15.03
CA ALA A 238 2.61 -14.94 13.59
C ALA A 238 3.46 -13.94 12.82
N LEU A 239 3.91 -14.39 11.65
CA LEU A 239 4.55 -13.58 10.63
C LEU A 239 3.75 -13.67 9.34
N ALA A 240 3.36 -12.52 8.79
CA ALA A 240 2.56 -12.40 7.58
C ALA A 240 3.29 -11.57 6.51
N PHE A 241 3.12 -11.96 5.25
CA PHE A 241 3.69 -11.25 4.10
C PHE A 241 2.68 -11.07 2.98
N GLU A 242 2.76 -9.94 2.28
CA GLU A 242 2.29 -9.84 0.91
C GLU A 242 3.27 -10.57 -0.02
N LEU A 243 2.77 -11.14 -1.11
CA LEU A 243 3.53 -11.95 -2.06
C LEU A 243 3.40 -11.42 -3.48
N GLY A 244 4.49 -11.49 -4.22
CA GLY A 244 4.44 -11.46 -5.67
C GLY A 244 3.86 -12.74 -6.24
N GLU A 245 3.29 -12.67 -7.45
CA GLU A 245 2.74 -13.84 -8.13
C GLU A 245 3.78 -14.97 -8.26
N GLY A 246 3.37 -16.19 -7.88
CA GLY A 246 4.20 -17.40 -7.95
C GLY A 246 5.26 -17.55 -6.86
N GLN A 247 5.28 -16.67 -5.83
CA GLN A 247 6.28 -16.74 -4.75
C GLN A 247 5.84 -17.60 -3.56
N TYR A 248 4.58 -18.03 -3.49
CA TYR A 248 4.02 -18.73 -2.31
C TYR A 248 4.85 -19.92 -1.87
N ASP A 249 5.16 -20.86 -2.76
CA ASP A 249 5.86 -22.10 -2.41
C ASP A 249 7.25 -21.85 -1.79
N GLU A 250 7.99 -20.88 -2.31
CA GLU A 250 9.31 -20.54 -1.81
C GLU A 250 9.22 -19.84 -0.44
N VAL A 251 8.28 -18.89 -0.27
CA VAL A 251 8.10 -18.20 1.01
C VAL A 251 7.54 -19.16 2.07
N CYS A 252 6.67 -20.10 1.70
CA CYS A 252 6.19 -21.16 2.56
C CYS A 252 7.35 -22.03 3.09
N ARG A 253 8.29 -22.41 2.21
CA ARG A 253 9.50 -23.15 2.64
C ARG A 253 10.38 -22.32 3.58
N ILE A 254 10.59 -21.03 3.27
CA ILE A 254 11.37 -20.12 4.14
C ILE A 254 10.75 -20.07 5.55
N LEU A 255 9.44 -19.96 5.66
CA LEU A 255 8.73 -19.97 6.94
C LEU A 255 8.89 -21.32 7.66
N ALA A 256 8.62 -22.45 6.98
CA ALA A 256 8.70 -23.78 7.54
C ALA A 256 10.10 -24.10 8.07
N ASP A 257 11.16 -23.82 7.30
CA ASP A 257 12.56 -24.04 7.67
C ASP A 257 12.98 -23.19 8.89
N ASN A 258 12.25 -22.13 9.19
CA ASN A 258 12.50 -21.27 10.34
C ASN A 258 11.61 -21.56 11.55
N GLY A 259 10.83 -22.65 11.53
CA GLY A 259 10.04 -23.13 12.66
C GLY A 259 8.63 -22.54 12.73
N PHE A 260 8.11 -22.04 11.63
CA PHE A 260 6.70 -21.66 11.52
C PHE A 260 5.85 -22.85 11.07
N GLY A 261 4.64 -22.95 11.58
CA GLY A 261 3.64 -23.94 11.20
C GLY A 261 2.27 -23.29 11.04
N GLY A 262 1.25 -24.10 10.72
CA GLY A 262 -0.08 -23.58 10.44
C GLY A 262 -0.05 -22.53 9.31
N ILE A 263 0.84 -22.73 8.33
CA ILE A 263 1.04 -21.78 7.23
C ILE A 263 -0.18 -21.83 6.33
N THR A 264 -0.79 -20.68 6.09
CA THR A 264 -1.96 -20.52 5.22
C THR A 264 -1.75 -19.36 4.25
N GLU A 265 -2.44 -19.45 3.12
CA GLU A 265 -2.45 -18.42 2.09
C GLU A 265 -3.78 -17.66 2.09
N SER A 266 -3.77 -16.51 1.45
CA SER A 266 -4.98 -15.82 1.00
C SER A 266 -4.80 -15.35 -0.44
N ILE A 267 -5.89 -15.42 -1.21
CA ILE A 267 -5.90 -15.08 -2.64
C ILE A 267 -6.65 -13.77 -2.88
N ASP A 268 -6.28 -13.07 -3.95
CA ASP A 268 -7.00 -11.91 -4.43
C ASP A 268 -8.28 -12.30 -5.23
N PHE A 269 -9.02 -11.29 -5.68
CA PHE A 269 -10.22 -11.52 -6.52
C PHE A 269 -9.90 -12.16 -7.89
N GLY A 270 -8.66 -12.10 -8.34
CA GLY A 270 -8.17 -12.76 -9.56
C GLY A 270 -7.77 -14.22 -9.34
N GLY A 271 -7.80 -14.72 -8.10
CA GLY A 271 -7.37 -16.06 -7.74
C GLY A 271 -5.85 -16.22 -7.59
N ILE A 272 -5.11 -15.12 -7.49
CA ILE A 272 -3.66 -15.11 -7.30
C ILE A 272 -3.35 -15.12 -5.80
N GLN A 273 -2.39 -15.94 -5.37
CA GLN A 273 -1.89 -15.98 -4.00
C GLN A 273 -1.15 -14.69 -3.67
N ARG A 274 -1.77 -13.83 -2.83
CA ARG A 274 -1.24 -12.50 -2.48
C ARG A 274 -0.76 -12.38 -1.05
N ALA A 275 -1.15 -13.28 -0.18
CA ALA A 275 -0.74 -13.22 1.21
C ALA A 275 -0.41 -14.61 1.76
N ILE A 276 0.50 -14.63 2.72
CA ILE A 276 0.88 -15.80 3.50
C ILE A 276 1.01 -15.41 4.97
N ILE A 277 0.56 -16.28 5.86
CA ILE A 277 0.79 -16.16 7.30
C ILE A 277 1.24 -17.49 7.88
N GLY A 278 2.21 -17.47 8.77
CA GLY A 278 2.67 -18.63 9.52
C GLY A 278 2.78 -18.32 11.01
N THR A 279 2.43 -19.27 11.87
CA THR A 279 2.50 -19.16 13.32
C THR A 279 3.80 -19.77 13.83
N LEU A 280 4.53 -19.06 14.70
CA LEU A 280 5.74 -19.57 15.32
C LEU A 280 5.42 -20.74 16.25
N LEU A 281 5.95 -21.92 15.95
CA LEU A 281 5.75 -23.11 16.76
C LEU A 281 6.49 -22.99 18.09
N GLN A 282 5.84 -23.41 19.17
CA GLN A 282 6.52 -23.58 20.47
C GLN A 282 7.56 -24.69 20.34
N LYS A 283 8.78 -24.44 20.82
CA LYS A 283 9.80 -25.49 20.95
C LYS A 283 9.50 -26.34 22.17
#